data_fa1efd001aa90a821e9e628338387f54
#
_entry.id   fa1efd001aa90a821e9e628338387f54
#
_cell.length_a   1.000
_cell.length_b   1.000
_cell.length_c   1.000
_cell.angle_alpha   90.00
_cell.angle_beta   90.00
_cell.angle_gamma   90.00
#
_symmetry.space_group_name_H-M   'P 1'
#
loop_
_entity.id
_entity.type
_entity.pdbx_description
1 polymer ?
#
loop_
_entity_poly.entity_id
_entity_poly.type
_entity_poly.pdbx_seq_one_letter_code
_entity_poly.pdbx_strand_id
1 'polypeptide(L)'
;MDETALAELRHDLRTPIGHVLGYGEMVADELAETDRSDLLADVEKIRAAGRRLLALVDERLHLEVLGSPVLPPQKVFAPRVEEIETAAGPANEDGGLLLIVDDNEENRDVLARRLKKQGHRTVTAGSGPEALNVLAEQPFDLVLLDIMMPEMDGYEVLFRIKSESSTQHLPVIMISALDELESVVRCIEMGAADYLPKPFNPTLLRARVGASLREKRAHDREQRYTAEIAESYRRLRELERLRDDLTYMIVHDLRTPLTSLLTGLQTVPLVGDLNDTQGEMLQIATDGGETLLGMINDLLDVEKMEQESVPLDKTFLSPETLISQAIQQVTLLAAAEELTLTPEVVSNTLQFAGDEDKLRRTLVNLIGNAIKFTPRGGIVTVGVSCGPENSLLFFVRDTGEGIPADALDRIFEKFGQVENRQAGRKMSTGLGLTFCKLAVEAHGGRIWAESTPSVGSVFFFTLPLAAS
;
A
#
# COMPACT_ATOMS: atom_id res chain seq x y z
N MET A 1 1.80 -3.47 7.86
CA MET A 1 1.70 -3.31 9.33
C MET A 1 3.00 -3.82 9.91
N ASP A 2 3.64 -3.05 10.78
CA ASP A 2 4.91 -3.42 11.41
C ASP A 2 4.65 -4.55 12.44
N GLU A 3 5.64 -5.41 12.67
CA GLU A 3 5.61 -6.55 13.61
C GLU A 3 5.22 -6.11 15.03
N THR A 4 5.71 -4.95 15.43
CA THR A 4 5.43 -4.34 16.73
C THR A 4 3.97 -3.92 16.86
N ALA A 5 3.41 -3.26 15.85
CA ALA A 5 2.02 -2.82 15.81
C ALA A 5 1.02 -4.00 15.84
N LEU A 6 1.38 -5.11 15.21
CA LEU A 6 0.57 -6.34 15.23
C LEU A 6 0.58 -7.03 16.58
N ALA A 7 1.75 -7.04 17.24
CA ALA A 7 1.89 -7.59 18.58
C ALA A 7 1.11 -6.74 19.61
N GLU A 8 1.13 -5.43 19.50
CA GLU A 8 0.35 -4.53 20.33
C GLU A 8 -1.17 -4.69 20.11
N LEU A 9 -1.62 -4.71 18.86
CA LEU A 9 -3.03 -4.97 18.52
C LEU A 9 -3.52 -6.30 19.11
N ARG A 10 -2.72 -7.37 18.97
CA ARG A 10 -3.05 -8.67 19.54
C ARG A 10 -3.16 -8.64 21.06
N HIS A 11 -2.25 -7.92 21.72
CA HIS A 11 -2.28 -7.75 23.17
C HIS A 11 -3.53 -6.98 23.62
N ASP A 12 -3.85 -5.90 22.93
CA ASP A 12 -4.99 -5.02 23.22
C ASP A 12 -6.34 -5.70 22.97
N LEU A 13 -6.42 -6.59 21.99
CA LEU A 13 -7.60 -7.42 21.76
C LEU A 13 -7.73 -8.56 22.78
N ARG A 14 -6.62 -9.19 23.20
CA ARG A 14 -6.66 -10.30 24.17
C ARG A 14 -7.11 -9.88 25.57
N THR A 15 -6.74 -8.69 26.00
CA THR A 15 -7.02 -8.23 27.36
C THR A 15 -8.52 -8.13 27.66
N PRO A 16 -9.35 -7.41 26.86
CA PRO A 16 -10.80 -7.36 27.11
C PRO A 16 -11.48 -8.72 26.91
N ILE A 17 -11.03 -9.55 25.95
CA ILE A 17 -11.55 -10.90 25.77
C ILE A 17 -11.26 -11.75 27.03
N GLY A 18 -10.07 -11.63 27.60
CA GLY A 18 -9.69 -12.31 28.85
C GLY A 18 -10.59 -11.90 30.03
N HIS A 19 -10.92 -10.62 30.14
CA HIS A 19 -11.85 -10.13 31.16
C HIS A 19 -13.25 -10.73 30.99
N VAL A 20 -13.81 -10.71 29.78
CA VAL A 20 -15.12 -11.31 29.48
C VAL A 20 -15.16 -12.80 29.83
N LEU A 21 -14.10 -13.54 29.49
CA LEU A 21 -14.01 -14.98 29.81
C LEU A 21 -13.88 -15.20 31.31
N GLY A 22 -13.00 -14.45 32.01
CA GLY A 22 -12.78 -14.60 33.45
C GLY A 22 -14.03 -14.28 34.27
N TYR A 23 -14.69 -13.17 33.96
CA TYR A 23 -15.95 -12.82 34.66
C TYR A 23 -17.09 -13.78 34.28
N GLY A 24 -17.16 -14.23 33.03
CA GLY A 24 -18.11 -15.26 32.60
C GLY A 24 -17.91 -16.58 33.34
N GLU A 25 -16.68 -16.97 33.71
CA GLU A 25 -16.39 -18.14 34.55
C GLU A 25 -16.89 -17.93 35.97
N MET A 26 -16.60 -16.78 36.59
CA MET A 26 -17.05 -16.48 37.93
C MET A 26 -18.58 -16.49 38.05
N VAL A 27 -19.28 -15.89 37.07
CA VAL A 27 -20.76 -15.92 37.03
C VAL A 27 -21.28 -17.32 36.81
N ALA A 28 -20.66 -18.16 35.97
CA ALA A 28 -21.06 -19.56 35.76
C ALA A 28 -20.90 -20.38 37.03
N ASP A 29 -19.79 -20.21 37.75
CA ASP A 29 -19.54 -20.95 39.00
C ASP A 29 -20.56 -20.56 40.10
N GLU A 30 -20.89 -19.29 40.26
CA GLU A 30 -21.93 -18.83 41.19
C GLU A 30 -23.35 -19.33 40.81
N LEU A 31 -23.66 -19.34 39.51
CA LEU A 31 -24.96 -19.87 39.03
C LEU A 31 -25.06 -21.38 39.16
N ALA A 32 -23.95 -22.11 39.12
CA ALA A 32 -23.94 -23.54 39.35
C ALA A 32 -24.27 -23.95 40.80
N GLU A 33 -23.98 -23.03 41.76
CA GLU A 33 -24.32 -23.18 43.17
C GLU A 33 -25.81 -22.81 43.49
N THR A 34 -26.45 -22.09 42.57
CA THR A 34 -27.84 -21.68 42.64
C THR A 34 -28.65 -22.43 41.58
N ASP A 35 -29.74 -23.09 41.90
CA ASP A 35 -30.54 -23.94 40.99
C ASP A 35 -31.18 -23.19 39.79
N ARG A 36 -30.33 -22.47 39.02
CA ARG A 36 -30.64 -21.56 37.89
C ARG A 36 -30.02 -22.08 36.60
N SER A 37 -30.42 -23.27 36.20
CA SER A 37 -29.88 -23.98 35.01
C SER A 37 -30.17 -23.28 33.67
N ASP A 38 -31.18 -22.44 33.58
CA ASP A 38 -31.55 -21.63 32.43
C ASP A 38 -30.51 -20.53 32.14
N LEU A 39 -30.09 -19.79 33.18
CA LEU A 39 -29.07 -18.79 33.07
C LEU A 39 -27.68 -19.38 32.85
N LEU A 40 -27.39 -20.54 33.43
CA LEU A 40 -26.12 -21.25 33.24
C LEU A 40 -25.89 -21.59 31.76
N ALA A 41 -26.97 -22.03 31.06
CA ALA A 41 -26.87 -22.33 29.63
C ALA A 41 -26.55 -21.13 28.74
N ASP A 42 -27.03 -19.94 29.09
CA ASP A 42 -26.72 -18.71 28.33
C ASP A 42 -25.32 -18.17 28.65
N VAL A 43 -24.86 -18.25 29.89
CA VAL A 43 -23.48 -17.90 30.27
C VAL A 43 -22.47 -18.85 29.57
N GLU A 44 -22.78 -20.15 29.43
CA GLU A 44 -21.93 -21.08 28.67
C GLU A 44 -21.87 -20.75 27.16
N LYS A 45 -22.94 -20.26 26.57
CA LYS A 45 -22.92 -19.75 25.17
C LYS A 45 -22.00 -18.54 25.04
N ILE A 46 -22.06 -17.61 26.00
CA ILE A 46 -21.18 -16.43 26.04
C ILE A 46 -19.71 -16.85 26.15
N ARG A 47 -19.39 -17.78 27.04
CA ARG A 47 -18.04 -18.34 27.22
C ARG A 47 -17.54 -19.03 25.93
N ALA A 48 -18.42 -19.79 25.26
CA ALA A 48 -18.10 -20.44 24.00
C ALA A 48 -17.79 -19.39 22.89
N ALA A 49 -18.56 -18.31 22.82
CA ALA A 49 -18.32 -17.21 21.87
C ALA A 49 -16.99 -16.49 22.16
N GLY A 50 -16.70 -16.18 23.45
CA GLY A 50 -15.45 -15.57 23.86
C GLY A 50 -14.21 -16.42 23.55
N ARG A 51 -14.28 -17.74 23.77
CA ARG A 51 -13.21 -18.68 23.39
C ARG A 51 -12.99 -18.74 21.88
N ARG A 52 -14.05 -18.71 21.08
CA ARG A 52 -13.95 -18.63 19.62
C ARG A 52 -13.27 -17.35 19.18
N LEU A 53 -13.63 -16.23 19.80
CA LEU A 53 -13.02 -14.93 19.50
C LEU A 53 -11.52 -14.92 19.83
N LEU A 54 -11.13 -15.46 21.00
CA LEU A 54 -9.71 -15.56 21.38
C LEU A 54 -8.93 -16.45 20.41
N ALA A 55 -9.50 -17.58 20.00
CA ALA A 55 -8.89 -18.47 19.02
C ALA A 55 -8.70 -17.78 17.65
N LEU A 56 -9.69 -17.00 17.19
CA LEU A 56 -9.58 -16.21 15.96
C LEU A 56 -8.48 -15.12 16.05
N VAL A 57 -8.38 -14.43 17.17
CA VAL A 57 -7.30 -13.45 17.41
C VAL A 57 -5.94 -14.13 17.37
N ASP A 58 -5.79 -15.29 18.03
CA ASP A 58 -4.53 -16.02 18.05
C ASP A 58 -4.17 -16.63 16.70
N GLU A 59 -5.14 -17.17 15.95
CA GLU A 59 -4.92 -17.81 14.65
C GLU A 59 -4.68 -16.78 13.53
N ARG A 60 -5.46 -15.70 13.50
CA ARG A 60 -5.47 -14.75 12.38
C ARG A 60 -4.46 -13.61 12.54
N LEU A 61 -4.08 -13.27 13.77
CA LEU A 61 -3.07 -12.23 14.07
C LEU A 61 -1.69 -12.82 14.38
N HIS A 62 -1.45 -14.08 14.05
CA HIS A 62 -0.10 -14.66 14.10
C HIS A 62 0.71 -14.15 12.90
N LEU A 63 1.95 -13.72 13.14
CA LEU A 63 2.89 -13.19 12.14
C LEU A 63 3.09 -14.11 10.92
N GLU A 64 3.00 -15.42 11.11
CA GLU A 64 3.13 -16.40 10.04
C GLU A 64 2.00 -16.34 9.00
N VAL A 65 0.80 -15.89 9.38
CA VAL A 65 -0.35 -15.78 8.46
C VAL A 65 -0.31 -14.48 7.65
N LEU A 66 0.22 -13.40 8.22
CA LEU A 66 0.32 -12.10 7.55
C LEU A 66 1.69 -11.89 6.83
N GLY A 67 2.70 -12.67 7.20
CA GLY A 67 4.05 -12.61 6.61
C GLY A 67 4.38 -13.72 5.61
N SER A 68 3.59 -14.77 5.54
CA SER A 68 3.74 -15.82 4.53
C SER A 68 2.46 -15.93 3.73
N PRO A 69 2.46 -15.54 2.45
CA PRO A 69 1.42 -16.01 1.57
C PRO A 69 1.54 -17.54 1.58
N VAL A 70 0.50 -18.26 2.01
CA VAL A 70 0.32 -19.69 1.71
C VAL A 70 0.04 -19.78 0.21
N LEU A 71 1.05 -19.50 -0.56
CA LEU A 71 1.17 -19.96 -1.93
C LEU A 71 1.74 -21.38 -1.82
N PRO A 72 1.21 -22.34 -2.60
CA PRO A 72 1.90 -23.61 -2.77
C PRO A 72 3.36 -23.30 -3.13
N PRO A 73 4.34 -24.15 -2.78
CA PRO A 73 5.74 -23.82 -2.97
C PRO A 73 6.03 -23.65 -4.45
N GLN A 74 5.70 -22.50 -4.98
CA GLN A 74 6.29 -22.02 -6.20
C GLN A 74 7.69 -21.62 -5.80
N LYS A 75 8.64 -22.33 -6.39
CA LYS A 75 10.07 -22.06 -6.33
C LYS A 75 10.26 -20.55 -6.27
N VAL A 76 10.71 -20.07 -5.10
CA VAL A 76 11.31 -18.75 -4.98
C VAL A 76 12.43 -18.75 -6.01
N PHE A 77 12.16 -18.13 -7.15
CA PHE A 77 13.21 -17.66 -7.99
C PHE A 77 13.86 -16.50 -7.21
N ALA A 78 14.78 -16.84 -6.32
CA ALA A 78 15.96 -15.99 -6.16
C ALA A 78 16.39 -15.67 -7.61
N PRO A 79 16.85 -14.45 -7.91
CA PRO A 79 17.54 -14.25 -9.15
C PRO A 79 18.68 -15.25 -9.12
N ARG A 80 18.44 -16.38 -9.76
CA ARG A 80 19.48 -17.32 -10.06
C ARG A 80 20.36 -16.53 -10.99
N VAL A 81 21.41 -16.01 -10.45
CA VAL A 81 22.64 -15.90 -11.19
C VAL A 81 22.90 -17.35 -11.59
N GLU A 82 22.25 -17.77 -12.66
CA GLU A 82 22.66 -18.96 -13.36
C GLU A 82 24.10 -18.67 -13.76
N GLU A 83 24.99 -19.19 -12.98
CA GLU A 83 26.24 -19.67 -13.49
C GLU A 83 25.90 -20.40 -14.78
N ILE A 84 25.96 -19.67 -15.88
CA ILE A 84 26.19 -20.26 -17.20
C ILE A 84 27.63 -20.70 -17.11
N GLU A 85 27.85 -21.82 -16.41
CA GLU A 85 29.07 -22.58 -16.53
C GLU A 85 29.19 -23.02 -17.99
N THR A 86 30.04 -22.26 -18.70
CA THR A 86 31.23 -22.76 -19.37
C THR A 86 31.07 -23.91 -20.38
N ALA A 87 30.89 -23.47 -21.61
CA ALA A 87 31.65 -24.09 -22.72
C ALA A 87 32.03 -23.00 -23.75
N ALA A 88 32.71 -21.94 -23.32
CA ALA A 88 33.50 -21.09 -24.22
C ALA A 88 34.42 -20.24 -23.32
N GLY A 89 35.71 -20.17 -23.68
CA GLY A 89 36.72 -19.35 -23.03
C GLY A 89 36.30 -17.86 -22.90
N PRO A 90 37.11 -16.98 -22.29
CA PRO A 90 36.72 -15.66 -21.86
C PRO A 90 36.07 -14.89 -23.01
N ALA A 91 34.73 -14.87 -23.03
CA ALA A 91 33.98 -14.08 -23.97
C ALA A 91 34.29 -12.62 -23.67
N ASN A 92 34.97 -11.95 -24.63
CA ASN A 92 35.04 -10.49 -24.59
C ASN A 92 33.61 -9.98 -24.43
N GLU A 93 33.36 -9.18 -23.39
CA GLU A 93 32.03 -8.57 -23.09
C GLU A 93 31.47 -7.76 -24.27
N ASP A 94 32.29 -7.49 -25.30
CA ASP A 94 31.94 -6.76 -26.53
C ASP A 94 31.54 -7.66 -27.72
N GLY A 95 31.61 -8.99 -27.62
CA GLY A 95 31.30 -9.91 -28.74
C GLY A 95 29.78 -10.01 -29.02
N GLY A 96 29.35 -9.99 -30.30
CA GLY A 96 27.97 -10.20 -30.74
C GLY A 96 27.90 -11.28 -31.84
N LEU A 97 26.69 -11.80 -32.13
CA LEU A 97 26.41 -12.67 -33.26
C LEU A 97 25.98 -11.84 -34.47
N LEU A 98 26.81 -11.80 -35.52
CA LEU A 98 26.63 -10.93 -36.66
C LEU A 98 26.30 -11.77 -37.90
N LEU A 99 25.30 -11.35 -38.69
CA LEU A 99 25.00 -11.89 -40.01
C LEU A 99 25.68 -11.03 -41.06
N ILE A 100 26.41 -11.67 -41.99
CA ILE A 100 27.08 -11.01 -43.13
C ILE A 100 26.42 -11.53 -44.42
N VAL A 101 25.83 -10.58 -45.15
CA VAL A 101 25.11 -10.87 -46.41
C VAL A 101 25.79 -10.15 -47.55
N ASP A 102 26.37 -10.88 -48.47
CA ASP A 102 27.06 -10.36 -49.68
C ASP A 102 27.07 -11.52 -50.70
N ASP A 103 26.83 -11.30 -51.96
CA ASP A 103 26.83 -12.35 -53.00
C ASP A 103 28.25 -12.87 -53.31
N ASN A 104 29.27 -12.04 -53.07
CA ASN A 104 30.66 -12.40 -53.28
C ASN A 104 31.27 -13.11 -52.07
N GLU A 105 31.69 -14.36 -52.26
CA GLU A 105 32.29 -15.21 -51.23
C GLU A 105 33.55 -14.62 -50.59
N GLU A 106 34.43 -14.00 -51.45
CA GLU A 106 35.67 -13.37 -50.97
C GLU A 106 35.37 -12.21 -50.00
N ASN A 107 34.35 -11.40 -50.29
CA ASN A 107 33.90 -10.30 -49.41
C ASN A 107 33.39 -10.85 -48.07
N ARG A 108 32.55 -11.88 -48.10
CA ARG A 108 32.05 -12.53 -46.90
C ARG A 108 33.18 -13.04 -46.01
N ASP A 109 34.16 -13.71 -46.63
CA ASP A 109 35.31 -14.28 -45.93
C ASP A 109 36.19 -13.19 -45.28
N VAL A 110 36.48 -12.11 -46.01
CA VAL A 110 37.26 -10.99 -45.49
C VAL A 110 36.57 -10.34 -44.30
N LEU A 111 35.27 -10.07 -44.41
CA LEU A 111 34.49 -9.47 -43.31
C LEU A 111 34.42 -10.42 -42.12
N ALA A 112 34.11 -11.69 -42.35
CA ALA A 112 34.01 -12.69 -41.29
C ALA A 112 35.32 -12.83 -40.49
N ARG A 113 36.48 -12.92 -41.20
CA ARG A 113 37.81 -12.99 -40.55
C ARG A 113 38.12 -11.73 -39.72
N ARG A 114 37.77 -10.54 -40.23
CA ARG A 114 38.00 -9.28 -39.51
C ARG A 114 37.15 -9.18 -38.27
N LEU A 115 35.87 -9.53 -38.36
CA LEU A 115 34.94 -9.48 -37.24
C LEU A 115 35.22 -10.53 -36.16
N LYS A 116 35.62 -11.74 -36.59
CA LYS A 116 36.12 -12.81 -35.68
C LYS A 116 37.36 -12.36 -34.89
N LYS A 117 38.30 -11.63 -35.53
CA LYS A 117 39.46 -11.04 -34.84
C LYS A 117 39.07 -9.97 -33.80
N GLN A 118 37.91 -9.35 -33.97
CA GLN A 118 37.36 -8.38 -33.03
C GLN A 118 36.54 -9.03 -31.90
N GLY A 119 36.42 -10.36 -31.87
CA GLY A 119 35.72 -11.10 -30.84
C GLY A 119 34.25 -11.41 -31.16
N HIS A 120 33.78 -11.12 -32.39
CA HIS A 120 32.41 -11.41 -32.80
C HIS A 120 32.27 -12.82 -33.36
N ARG A 121 31.09 -13.41 -33.19
CA ARG A 121 30.67 -14.63 -33.93
C ARG A 121 29.97 -14.20 -35.21
N THR A 122 30.23 -14.89 -36.31
CA THR A 122 29.69 -14.51 -37.62
C THR A 122 29.01 -15.70 -38.29
N VAL A 123 27.87 -15.45 -38.89
CA VAL A 123 27.18 -16.32 -39.84
C VAL A 123 27.16 -15.58 -41.18
N THR A 124 27.25 -16.30 -42.29
CA THR A 124 27.29 -15.71 -43.64
C THR A 124 26.11 -16.22 -44.45
N ALA A 125 25.57 -15.37 -45.32
CA ALA A 125 24.56 -15.71 -46.31
C ALA A 125 24.97 -15.13 -47.66
N GLY A 126 24.82 -15.90 -48.73
CA GLY A 126 25.20 -15.51 -50.10
C GLY A 126 24.08 -14.86 -50.91
N SER A 127 22.87 -14.72 -50.31
CA SER A 127 21.73 -14.10 -51.00
C SER A 127 20.72 -13.55 -50.04
N GLY A 128 19.82 -12.67 -50.52
CA GLY A 128 18.72 -12.12 -49.69
C GLY A 128 17.77 -13.17 -49.12
N PRO A 129 17.27 -14.13 -49.91
CA PRO A 129 16.42 -15.21 -49.40
C PRO A 129 17.10 -16.07 -48.34
N GLU A 130 18.39 -16.41 -48.50
CA GLU A 130 19.16 -17.15 -47.51
C GLU A 130 19.30 -16.35 -46.21
N ALA A 131 19.57 -15.05 -46.32
CA ALA A 131 19.67 -14.18 -45.14
C ALA A 131 18.36 -14.13 -44.35
N LEU A 132 17.19 -14.02 -45.00
CA LEU A 132 15.89 -14.01 -44.33
C LEU A 132 15.57 -15.37 -43.69
N ASN A 133 15.94 -16.49 -44.31
CA ASN A 133 15.77 -17.81 -43.70
C ASN A 133 16.62 -17.97 -42.44
N VAL A 134 17.87 -17.54 -42.45
CA VAL A 134 18.79 -17.60 -41.32
C VAL A 134 18.31 -16.68 -40.17
N LEU A 135 17.75 -15.53 -40.51
CA LEU A 135 17.15 -14.60 -39.51
C LEU A 135 15.90 -15.18 -38.82
N ALA A 136 15.16 -16.05 -39.53
CA ALA A 136 14.01 -16.74 -38.96
C ALA A 136 14.41 -17.90 -38.00
N GLU A 137 15.59 -18.48 -38.17
CA GLU A 137 16.05 -19.63 -37.39
C GLU A 137 16.70 -19.25 -36.04
N GLN A 138 17.39 -18.12 -36.01
CA GLN A 138 18.12 -17.68 -34.81
C GLN A 138 18.22 -16.14 -34.70
N PRO A 139 18.27 -15.61 -33.47
CA PRO A 139 18.43 -14.18 -33.24
C PRO A 139 19.86 -13.72 -33.54
N PHE A 140 19.98 -12.51 -34.11
CA PHE A 140 21.25 -11.85 -34.39
C PHE A 140 21.32 -10.52 -33.65
N ASP A 141 22.56 -10.02 -33.41
CA ASP A 141 22.81 -8.74 -32.80
C ASP A 141 22.99 -7.61 -33.83
N LEU A 142 23.39 -7.95 -35.07
CA LEU A 142 23.57 -6.98 -36.15
C LEU A 142 23.66 -7.69 -37.49
N VAL A 143 23.18 -7.05 -38.54
CA VAL A 143 23.34 -7.50 -39.96
C VAL A 143 24.24 -6.52 -40.69
N LEU A 144 25.20 -7.09 -41.42
CA LEU A 144 25.99 -6.40 -42.45
C LEU A 144 25.45 -6.85 -43.80
N LEU A 145 24.89 -5.92 -44.58
CA LEU A 145 24.09 -6.24 -45.77
C LEU A 145 24.59 -5.50 -46.98
N ASP A 146 25.04 -6.26 -48.00
CA ASP A 146 25.37 -5.68 -49.31
C ASP A 146 24.11 -5.17 -50.02
N ILE A 147 24.23 -4.04 -50.69
CA ILE A 147 23.14 -3.47 -51.49
C ILE A 147 22.99 -4.22 -52.82
N MET A 148 24.09 -4.46 -53.47
CA MET A 148 24.09 -5.03 -54.85
C MET A 148 24.18 -6.55 -54.83
N MET A 149 23.02 -7.20 -54.80
CA MET A 149 22.94 -8.67 -54.87
C MET A 149 21.97 -9.09 -55.99
N PRO A 150 22.22 -10.26 -56.65
CA PRO A 150 21.31 -10.80 -57.64
C PRO A 150 19.98 -11.27 -56.99
N GLU A 151 18.91 -11.31 -57.78
CA GLU A 151 17.55 -11.75 -57.43
C GLU A 151 16.82 -10.85 -56.43
N MET A 152 17.42 -10.60 -55.26
CA MET A 152 16.89 -9.76 -54.22
C MET A 152 17.98 -8.80 -53.73
N ASP A 153 17.81 -7.53 -54.00
CA ASP A 153 18.77 -6.50 -53.58
C ASP A 153 18.72 -6.23 -52.06
N GLY A 154 19.75 -5.56 -51.54
CA GLY A 154 19.84 -5.22 -50.11
C GLY A 154 18.74 -4.31 -49.60
N TYR A 155 18.15 -3.48 -50.46
CA TYR A 155 17.04 -2.61 -50.07
C TYR A 155 15.79 -3.45 -49.80
N GLU A 156 15.49 -4.46 -50.61
CA GLU A 156 14.36 -5.35 -50.40
C GLU A 156 14.51 -6.17 -49.08
N VAL A 157 15.74 -6.68 -48.83
CA VAL A 157 16.07 -7.41 -47.61
C VAL A 157 15.88 -6.48 -46.39
N LEU A 158 16.41 -5.25 -46.43
CA LEU A 158 16.25 -4.25 -45.38
C LEU A 158 14.78 -3.97 -45.12
N PHE A 159 13.99 -3.75 -46.17
CA PHE A 159 12.57 -3.49 -46.02
C PHE A 159 11.84 -4.64 -45.31
N ARG A 160 12.15 -5.91 -45.68
CA ARG A 160 11.53 -7.08 -45.03
C ARG A 160 11.94 -7.17 -43.54
N ILE A 161 13.23 -6.99 -43.23
CA ILE A 161 13.73 -6.98 -41.85
C ILE A 161 12.99 -5.91 -41.02
N LYS A 162 12.80 -4.72 -41.59
CA LYS A 162 12.18 -3.61 -40.88
C LYS A 162 10.64 -3.66 -40.79
N SER A 163 10.02 -4.44 -41.70
CA SER A 163 8.57 -4.65 -41.73
C SER A 163 8.08 -5.72 -40.75
N GLU A 164 8.96 -6.61 -40.31
CA GLU A 164 8.58 -7.71 -39.41
C GLU A 164 8.83 -7.35 -37.94
N SER A 165 7.82 -7.53 -37.10
CA SER A 165 7.88 -7.15 -35.65
C SER A 165 9.00 -7.85 -34.89
N SER A 166 9.39 -9.05 -35.29
CA SER A 166 10.47 -9.85 -34.69
C SER A 166 11.84 -9.27 -34.95
N THR A 167 12.05 -8.63 -36.11
CA THR A 167 13.37 -8.19 -36.64
C THR A 167 13.48 -6.68 -36.84
N GLN A 168 12.40 -5.91 -36.73
CA GLN A 168 12.40 -4.45 -36.95
C GLN A 168 13.45 -3.70 -36.13
N HIS A 169 13.75 -4.17 -34.90
CA HIS A 169 14.73 -3.55 -34.01
C HIS A 169 16.17 -4.01 -34.26
N LEU A 170 16.37 -5.00 -35.15
CA LEU A 170 17.69 -5.51 -35.50
C LEU A 170 18.46 -4.42 -36.28
N PRO A 171 19.65 -3.96 -35.82
CA PRO A 171 20.43 -2.99 -36.52
C PRO A 171 21.00 -3.62 -37.83
N VAL A 172 20.84 -2.90 -38.92
CA VAL A 172 21.37 -3.27 -40.23
C VAL A 172 22.35 -2.20 -40.69
N ILE A 173 23.58 -2.59 -40.96
CA ILE A 173 24.58 -1.73 -41.60
C ILE A 173 24.63 -2.10 -43.10
N MET A 174 24.28 -1.14 -43.94
CA MET A 174 24.32 -1.33 -45.38
C MET A 174 25.76 -1.21 -45.91
N ILE A 175 26.13 -2.06 -46.85
CA ILE A 175 27.45 -2.06 -47.47
C ILE A 175 27.28 -1.75 -48.96
N SER A 176 28.07 -0.82 -49.51
CA SER A 176 27.97 -0.43 -50.90
C SER A 176 29.31 0.00 -51.49
N ALA A 177 29.43 -0.19 -52.80
CA ALA A 177 30.52 0.37 -53.62
C ALA A 177 30.20 1.80 -54.10
N LEU A 178 28.97 2.29 -53.89
CA LEU A 178 28.51 3.57 -54.37
C LEU A 178 28.74 4.65 -53.29
N ASP A 179 29.53 5.65 -53.61
CA ASP A 179 29.75 6.85 -52.78
C ASP A 179 28.69 7.95 -53.01
N GLU A 180 27.58 7.59 -53.66
CA GLU A 180 26.52 8.56 -53.95
C GLU A 180 25.71 8.89 -52.71
N LEU A 181 25.65 10.16 -52.36
CA LEU A 181 24.92 10.66 -51.20
C LEU A 181 23.46 10.23 -51.18
N GLU A 182 22.83 10.12 -52.33
CA GLU A 182 21.44 9.68 -52.50
C GLU A 182 21.20 8.25 -51.98
N SER A 183 22.15 7.32 -52.25
CA SER A 183 22.08 5.92 -51.79
C SER A 183 22.19 5.82 -50.28
N VAL A 184 23.04 6.65 -49.64
CA VAL A 184 23.20 6.71 -48.20
C VAL A 184 21.92 7.23 -47.55
N VAL A 185 21.35 8.32 -48.04
CA VAL A 185 20.11 8.91 -47.56
C VAL A 185 18.98 7.89 -47.63
N ARG A 186 18.83 7.21 -48.78
CA ARG A 186 17.80 6.20 -48.96
C ARG A 186 17.92 5.03 -47.96
N CYS A 187 19.13 4.55 -47.68
CA CYS A 187 19.34 3.51 -46.67
C CYS A 187 18.86 3.95 -45.27
N ILE A 188 19.21 5.15 -44.88
CA ILE A 188 18.81 5.70 -43.56
C ILE A 188 17.30 5.90 -43.47
N GLU A 189 16.67 6.46 -44.52
CA GLU A 189 15.22 6.65 -44.57
C GLU A 189 14.45 5.32 -44.53
N MET A 190 15.02 4.24 -45.04
CA MET A 190 14.48 2.89 -44.97
C MET A 190 14.74 2.19 -43.61
N GLY A 191 15.42 2.86 -42.66
CA GLY A 191 15.66 2.38 -41.31
C GLY A 191 16.95 1.57 -41.13
N ALA A 192 17.92 1.71 -42.03
CA ALA A 192 19.26 1.22 -41.76
C ALA A 192 19.90 1.94 -40.59
N ALA A 193 20.60 1.24 -39.73
CA ALA A 193 21.30 1.83 -38.58
C ALA A 193 22.52 2.63 -39.03
N ASP A 194 23.20 2.18 -40.10
CA ASP A 194 24.38 2.86 -40.61
C ASP A 194 24.72 2.36 -42.05
N TYR A 195 25.78 2.94 -42.60
CA TYR A 195 26.28 2.67 -43.94
C TYR A 195 27.82 2.48 -43.94
N LEU A 196 28.34 1.57 -44.74
CA LEU A 196 29.79 1.28 -44.85
C LEU A 196 30.24 1.21 -46.33
N PRO A 197 31.16 2.09 -46.79
CA PRO A 197 31.64 2.06 -48.15
C PRO A 197 32.64 0.91 -48.39
N LYS A 198 32.62 0.33 -49.63
CA LYS A 198 33.67 -0.54 -50.14
C LYS A 198 34.71 0.33 -50.85
N PRO A 199 36.06 0.09 -50.70
CA PRO A 199 36.68 -0.96 -49.91
C PRO A 199 36.65 -0.69 -48.41
N PHE A 200 36.51 -1.74 -47.62
CA PHE A 200 36.29 -1.67 -46.16
C PHE A 200 37.48 -1.06 -45.40
N ASN A 201 37.32 0.07 -44.80
CA ASN A 201 38.25 0.59 -43.83
C ASN A 201 38.09 -0.15 -42.49
N PRO A 202 39.14 -0.85 -41.97
CA PRO A 202 39.02 -1.65 -40.74
C PRO A 202 38.65 -0.86 -39.51
N THR A 203 39.10 0.40 -39.41
CA THR A 203 38.81 1.29 -38.28
C THR A 203 37.36 1.74 -38.31
N LEU A 204 36.86 2.09 -39.52
CA LEU A 204 35.46 2.51 -39.67
C LEU A 204 34.50 1.34 -39.45
N LEU A 205 34.79 0.14 -39.96
CA LEU A 205 34.00 -1.09 -39.69
C LEU A 205 33.88 -1.33 -38.18
N ARG A 206 35.00 -1.32 -37.46
CA ARG A 206 35.02 -1.50 -36.01
C ARG A 206 34.21 -0.44 -35.28
N ALA A 207 34.33 0.82 -35.64
CA ALA A 207 33.63 1.92 -35.01
C ALA A 207 32.10 1.79 -35.18
N ARG A 208 31.63 1.51 -36.41
CA ARG A 208 30.21 1.42 -36.75
C ARG A 208 29.55 0.18 -36.15
N VAL A 209 30.19 -1.00 -36.28
CA VAL A 209 29.70 -2.22 -35.63
C VAL A 209 29.62 -2.06 -34.13
N GLY A 210 30.68 -1.49 -33.51
CA GLY A 210 30.67 -1.25 -32.08
C GLY A 210 29.60 -0.25 -31.64
N ALA A 211 29.33 0.81 -32.42
CA ALA A 211 28.26 1.77 -32.11
C ALA A 211 26.87 1.13 -32.17
N SER A 212 26.56 0.43 -33.26
CA SER A 212 25.26 -0.24 -33.47
C SER A 212 24.99 -1.34 -32.42
N LEU A 213 26.03 -2.11 -32.04
CA LEU A 213 25.89 -3.12 -30.99
C LEU A 213 25.66 -2.50 -29.61
N ARG A 214 26.30 -1.37 -29.26
CA ARG A 214 26.04 -0.66 -28.00
C ARG A 214 24.62 -0.14 -27.95
N GLU A 215 24.14 0.46 -29.02
CA GLU A 215 22.77 0.97 -29.14
C GLU A 215 21.75 -0.15 -28.96
N LYS A 216 21.92 -1.28 -29.68
CA LYS A 216 21.04 -2.46 -29.52
C LYS A 216 21.02 -2.97 -28.09
N ARG A 217 22.19 -3.12 -27.45
CA ARG A 217 22.28 -3.59 -26.05
C ARG A 217 21.62 -2.62 -25.08
N ALA A 218 21.75 -1.33 -25.31
CA ALA A 218 21.07 -0.32 -24.51
C ALA A 218 19.54 -0.45 -24.63
N HIS A 219 19.04 -0.60 -25.84
CA HIS A 219 17.63 -0.81 -26.14
C HIS A 219 17.09 -2.12 -25.52
N ASP A 220 17.79 -3.24 -25.72
CA ASP A 220 17.41 -4.55 -25.16
C ASP A 220 17.38 -4.51 -23.61
N ARG A 221 18.33 -3.78 -23.00
CA ARG A 221 18.39 -3.59 -21.55
C ARG A 221 17.21 -2.75 -21.03
N GLU A 222 16.89 -1.66 -21.72
CA GLU A 222 15.75 -0.81 -21.41
C GLU A 222 14.43 -1.61 -21.46
N GLN A 223 14.23 -2.40 -22.50
CA GLN A 223 13.05 -3.26 -22.63
C GLN A 223 12.95 -4.29 -21.49
N ARG A 224 14.07 -4.92 -21.13
CA ARG A 224 14.09 -5.85 -19.98
C ARG A 224 13.72 -5.16 -18.68
N TYR A 225 14.32 -4.01 -18.38
CA TYR A 225 13.98 -3.28 -17.16
C TYR A 225 12.53 -2.83 -17.14
N THR A 226 12.01 -2.37 -18.26
CA THR A 226 10.59 -1.98 -18.36
C THR A 226 9.66 -3.17 -18.11
N ALA A 227 9.99 -4.34 -18.65
CA ALA A 227 9.23 -5.56 -18.42
C ALA A 227 9.30 -6.01 -16.93
N GLU A 228 10.49 -5.99 -16.32
CA GLU A 228 10.71 -6.33 -14.90
C GLU A 228 9.95 -5.37 -13.96
N ILE A 229 9.99 -4.07 -14.25
CA ILE A 229 9.26 -3.05 -13.47
C ILE A 229 7.77 -3.29 -13.60
N ALA A 230 7.25 -3.55 -14.80
CA ALA A 230 5.83 -3.82 -15.03
C ALA A 230 5.35 -5.07 -14.28
N GLU A 231 6.16 -6.13 -14.26
CA GLU A 231 5.87 -7.36 -13.52
C GLU A 231 5.90 -7.13 -12.00
N SER A 232 6.93 -6.45 -11.50
CA SER A 232 7.06 -6.12 -10.07
C SER A 232 5.91 -5.25 -9.59
N TYR A 233 5.49 -4.26 -10.41
CA TYR A 233 4.35 -3.40 -10.10
C TYR A 233 3.02 -4.16 -10.08
N ARG A 234 2.83 -5.12 -11.01
CA ARG A 234 1.64 -6.00 -11.02
C ARG A 234 1.58 -6.83 -9.75
N ARG A 235 2.73 -7.43 -9.37
CA ARG A 235 2.82 -8.27 -8.17
C ARG A 235 2.58 -7.48 -6.89
N LEU A 236 3.11 -6.25 -6.81
CA LEU A 236 2.86 -5.36 -5.68
C LEU A 236 1.37 -5.08 -5.51
N ARG A 237 0.68 -4.71 -6.60
CA ARG A 237 -0.77 -4.46 -6.58
C ARG A 237 -1.59 -5.69 -6.18
N GLU A 238 -1.18 -6.86 -6.60
CA GLU A 238 -1.85 -8.11 -6.21
C GLU A 238 -1.71 -8.39 -4.72
N LEU A 239 -0.50 -8.17 -4.16
CA LEU A 239 -0.25 -8.30 -2.72
C LEU A 239 -1.01 -7.26 -1.89
N GLU A 240 -1.06 -6.01 -2.34
CA GLU A 240 -1.87 -4.96 -1.70
C GLU A 240 -3.35 -5.36 -1.65
N ARG A 241 -3.90 -5.79 -2.78
CA ARG A 241 -5.30 -6.24 -2.85
C ARG A 241 -5.59 -7.43 -1.94
N LEU A 242 -4.69 -8.42 -1.92
CA LEU A 242 -4.83 -9.59 -1.05
C LEU A 242 -4.78 -9.19 0.43
N ARG A 243 -3.89 -8.25 0.82
CA ARG A 243 -3.82 -7.70 2.17
C ARG A 243 -5.16 -7.08 2.57
N ASP A 244 -5.74 -6.26 1.70
CA ASP A 244 -6.99 -5.54 1.96
C ASP A 244 -8.17 -6.51 2.10
N ASP A 245 -8.28 -7.51 1.22
CA ASP A 245 -9.29 -8.55 1.28
C ASP A 245 -9.19 -9.37 2.59
N LEU A 246 -7.97 -9.72 3.01
CA LEU A 246 -7.72 -10.43 4.26
C LEU A 246 -8.12 -9.60 5.48
N THR A 247 -7.76 -8.32 5.52
CA THR A 247 -8.12 -7.42 6.62
C THR A 247 -9.64 -7.31 6.75
N TYR A 248 -10.35 -7.12 5.64
CA TYR A 248 -11.80 -7.06 5.64
C TYR A 248 -12.45 -8.36 6.16
N MET A 249 -11.94 -9.51 5.72
CA MET A 249 -12.42 -10.83 6.14
C MET A 249 -12.22 -11.06 7.64
N ILE A 250 -11.00 -10.77 8.16
CA ILE A 250 -10.68 -10.93 9.57
C ILE A 250 -11.63 -10.10 10.45
N VAL A 251 -11.86 -8.86 10.08
CA VAL A 251 -12.74 -7.97 10.84
C VAL A 251 -14.18 -8.44 10.82
N HIS A 252 -14.69 -8.90 9.67
CA HIS A 252 -16.03 -9.48 9.57
C HIS A 252 -16.17 -10.71 10.47
N ASP A 253 -15.18 -11.60 10.45
CA ASP A 253 -15.18 -12.84 11.22
C ASP A 253 -15.03 -12.60 12.74
N LEU A 254 -14.40 -11.50 13.16
CA LEU A 254 -14.33 -11.07 14.54
C LEU A 254 -15.63 -10.39 15.02
N ARG A 255 -16.28 -9.60 14.16
CA ARG A 255 -17.52 -8.88 14.52
C ARG A 255 -18.66 -9.83 14.88
N THR A 256 -18.84 -10.91 14.12
CA THR A 256 -19.97 -11.84 14.28
C THR A 256 -20.02 -12.50 15.67
N PRO A 257 -18.95 -13.17 16.15
CA PRO A 257 -18.96 -13.78 17.49
C PRO A 257 -19.03 -12.72 18.61
N LEU A 258 -18.45 -11.53 18.38
CA LEU A 258 -18.48 -10.44 19.35
C LEU A 258 -19.90 -9.87 19.52
N THR A 259 -20.62 -9.66 18.41
CA THR A 259 -22.03 -9.24 18.47
C THR A 259 -22.89 -10.27 19.21
N SER A 260 -22.66 -11.55 18.95
CA SER A 260 -23.38 -12.65 19.65
C SER A 260 -23.07 -12.66 21.13
N LEU A 261 -21.81 -12.40 21.52
CA LEU A 261 -21.39 -12.31 22.91
C LEU A 261 -22.05 -11.11 23.61
N LEU A 262 -22.02 -9.92 23.00
CA LEU A 262 -22.67 -8.72 23.55
C LEU A 262 -24.17 -8.90 23.70
N THR A 263 -24.85 -9.46 22.68
CA THR A 263 -26.29 -9.76 22.77
C THR A 263 -26.58 -10.71 23.93
N GLY A 264 -25.74 -11.74 24.13
CA GLY A 264 -25.85 -12.64 25.27
C GLY A 264 -25.72 -11.93 26.60
N LEU A 265 -24.68 -11.12 26.79
CA LEU A 265 -24.47 -10.33 28.02
C LEU A 265 -25.63 -9.38 28.30
N GLN A 266 -26.15 -8.68 27.29
CA GLN A 266 -27.31 -7.77 27.42
C GLN A 266 -28.63 -8.50 27.72
N THR A 267 -28.73 -9.78 27.40
CA THR A 267 -29.94 -10.58 27.64
C THR A 267 -30.00 -11.12 29.07
N VAL A 268 -28.84 -11.34 29.72
CA VAL A 268 -28.78 -11.93 31.08
C VAL A 268 -29.66 -11.18 32.09
N PRO A 269 -29.62 -9.81 32.19
CA PRO A 269 -30.45 -9.09 33.13
C PRO A 269 -31.96 -9.15 32.86
N LEU A 270 -32.34 -9.51 31.60
CA LEU A 270 -33.73 -9.63 31.17
C LEU A 270 -34.35 -10.95 31.57
N VAL A 271 -33.53 -11.99 31.81
CA VAL A 271 -33.97 -13.37 32.11
C VAL A 271 -34.07 -13.59 33.60
N GLY A 272 -33.34 -12.82 34.44
CA GLY A 272 -33.46 -13.00 35.88
C GLY A 272 -32.75 -11.89 36.67
N ASP A 273 -33.13 -11.80 37.98
CA ASP A 273 -32.51 -10.83 38.89
C ASP A 273 -31.07 -11.24 39.24
N LEU A 274 -30.19 -10.30 39.18
CA LEU A 274 -28.75 -10.41 39.49
C LEU A 274 -28.51 -9.78 40.89
N ASN A 275 -27.57 -10.34 41.65
CA ASN A 275 -27.07 -9.66 42.83
C ASN A 275 -26.10 -8.51 42.39
N ASP A 276 -25.78 -7.62 43.31
CA ASP A 276 -24.95 -6.43 43.02
C ASP A 276 -23.61 -6.81 42.39
N THR A 277 -22.94 -7.83 42.89
CA THR A 277 -21.64 -8.28 42.39
C THR A 277 -21.77 -8.87 40.97
N GLN A 278 -22.80 -9.65 40.70
CA GLN A 278 -23.07 -10.19 39.36
C GLN A 278 -23.40 -9.07 38.37
N GLY A 279 -24.15 -8.05 38.81
CA GLY A 279 -24.44 -6.87 38.00
C GLY A 279 -23.19 -6.08 37.64
N GLU A 280 -22.29 -5.85 38.60
CA GLU A 280 -21.00 -5.19 38.33
C GLU A 280 -20.13 -5.98 37.36
N MET A 281 -19.99 -7.28 37.54
CA MET A 281 -19.22 -8.15 36.66
C MET A 281 -19.76 -8.15 35.23
N LEU A 282 -21.09 -8.23 35.10
CA LEU A 282 -21.75 -8.21 33.79
C LEU A 282 -21.53 -6.86 33.08
N GLN A 283 -21.61 -5.76 33.85
CA GLN A 283 -21.33 -4.43 33.28
C GLN A 283 -19.88 -4.32 32.75
N ILE A 284 -18.91 -4.77 33.55
CA ILE A 284 -17.50 -4.77 33.12
C ILE A 284 -17.29 -5.61 31.85
N ALA A 285 -17.94 -6.77 31.77
CA ALA A 285 -17.85 -7.65 30.59
C ALA A 285 -18.51 -7.00 29.36
N THR A 286 -19.64 -6.34 29.53
CA THR A 286 -20.35 -5.61 28.47
C THR A 286 -19.52 -4.44 27.96
N ASP A 287 -18.99 -3.60 28.86
CA ASP A 287 -18.13 -2.46 28.53
C ASP A 287 -16.87 -2.92 27.76
N GLY A 288 -16.26 -4.04 28.16
CA GLY A 288 -15.14 -4.65 27.48
C GLY A 288 -15.49 -5.12 26.07
N GLY A 289 -16.64 -5.74 25.89
CA GLY A 289 -17.15 -6.18 24.61
C GLY A 289 -17.48 -5.02 23.67
N GLU A 290 -18.11 -3.96 24.17
CA GLU A 290 -18.41 -2.73 23.40
C GLU A 290 -17.13 -2.02 22.99
N THR A 291 -16.14 -1.94 23.86
CA THR A 291 -14.81 -1.40 23.55
C THR A 291 -14.17 -2.17 22.40
N LEU A 292 -14.22 -3.50 22.46
CA LEU A 292 -13.65 -4.35 21.40
C LEU A 292 -14.38 -4.17 20.06
N LEU A 293 -15.70 -4.05 20.07
CA LEU A 293 -16.49 -3.77 18.86
C LEU A 293 -16.13 -2.40 18.27
N GLY A 294 -15.91 -1.42 19.12
CA GLY A 294 -15.40 -0.12 18.72
C GLY A 294 -14.05 -0.20 18.02
N MET A 295 -13.09 -0.93 18.61
CA MET A 295 -11.75 -1.14 18.02
C MET A 295 -11.83 -1.79 16.64
N ILE A 296 -12.64 -2.82 16.48
CA ILE A 296 -12.84 -3.53 15.23
C ILE A 296 -13.43 -2.62 14.15
N ASN A 297 -14.39 -1.79 14.51
CA ASN A 297 -15.01 -0.84 13.60
C ASN A 297 -14.03 0.29 13.21
N ASP A 298 -13.27 0.81 14.19
CA ASP A 298 -12.24 1.83 13.95
C ASP A 298 -11.16 1.32 12.98
N LEU A 299 -10.73 0.06 13.12
CA LEU A 299 -9.76 -0.55 12.22
C LEU A 299 -10.28 -0.60 10.78
N LEU A 300 -11.55 -1.04 10.58
CA LEU A 300 -12.18 -1.06 9.25
C LEU A 300 -12.25 0.31 8.61
N ASP A 301 -12.62 1.32 9.42
CA ASP A 301 -12.81 2.66 8.89
C ASP A 301 -11.48 3.31 8.52
N VAL A 302 -10.43 3.08 9.31
CA VAL A 302 -9.06 3.50 8.98
C VAL A 302 -8.58 2.82 7.70
N GLU A 303 -8.75 1.49 7.57
CA GLU A 303 -8.36 0.75 6.36
C GLU A 303 -9.13 1.24 5.12
N LYS A 304 -10.45 1.47 5.25
CA LYS A 304 -11.23 2.03 4.15
C LYS A 304 -10.76 3.43 3.73
N MET A 305 -10.37 4.27 4.69
CA MET A 305 -9.94 5.64 4.41
C MET A 305 -8.52 5.73 3.84
N GLU A 306 -7.65 4.75 4.10
CA GLU A 306 -6.33 4.65 3.46
C GLU A 306 -6.41 4.24 1.99
N GLN A 307 -7.43 3.51 1.59
CA GLN A 307 -7.70 3.25 0.19
C GLN A 307 -8.15 4.56 -0.46
N GLU A 308 -7.31 5.14 -1.33
CA GLU A 308 -7.45 6.48 -1.97
C GLU A 308 -8.81 6.78 -2.67
N SER A 309 -9.83 5.95 -2.51
CA SER A 309 -11.07 5.98 -3.26
C SER A 309 -12.37 6.03 -2.45
N VAL A 310 -12.35 6.34 -1.14
CA VAL A 310 -13.62 6.50 -0.42
C VAL A 310 -14.24 7.85 -0.80
N PRO A 311 -15.30 7.88 -1.62
CA PRO A 311 -15.97 9.12 -1.95
C PRO A 311 -16.52 9.76 -0.66
N LEU A 312 -16.16 11.02 -0.42
CA LEU A 312 -16.77 11.80 0.66
C LEU A 312 -18.18 12.22 0.22
N ASP A 313 -19.16 11.97 1.08
CA ASP A 313 -20.52 12.50 0.91
C ASP A 313 -20.56 13.96 1.41
N LYS A 314 -20.05 14.88 0.58
CA LYS A 314 -19.91 16.29 0.95
C LYS A 314 -21.24 17.02 0.84
N THR A 315 -21.68 17.57 1.98
CA THR A 315 -22.83 18.47 2.08
C THR A 315 -22.37 19.83 2.63
N PHE A 316 -23.21 20.86 2.50
CA PHE A 316 -22.94 22.14 3.14
C PHE A 316 -23.29 22.09 4.62
N LEU A 317 -22.29 22.30 5.46
CA LEU A 317 -22.37 22.18 6.92
C LEU A 317 -22.17 23.53 7.60
N SER A 318 -22.88 23.71 8.70
CA SER A 318 -22.61 24.78 9.67
C SER A 318 -21.64 24.27 10.74
N PRO A 319 -20.52 24.97 11.02
CA PRO A 319 -19.61 24.61 12.09
C PRO A 319 -20.29 24.54 13.46
N GLU A 320 -21.21 25.46 13.73
CA GLU A 320 -21.96 25.51 14.99
C GLU A 320 -22.85 24.27 15.19
N THR A 321 -23.56 23.86 14.14
CA THR A 321 -24.40 22.65 14.19
C THR A 321 -23.55 21.41 14.41
N LEU A 322 -22.44 21.29 13.70
CA LEU A 322 -21.52 20.15 13.81
C LEU A 322 -20.93 20.03 15.24
N ILE A 323 -20.46 21.15 15.83
CA ILE A 323 -19.95 21.19 17.19
C ILE A 323 -21.04 20.84 18.20
N SER A 324 -22.25 21.41 18.04
CA SER A 324 -23.39 21.15 18.94
C SER A 324 -23.78 19.68 18.94
N GLN A 325 -23.86 19.04 17.76
CA GLN A 325 -24.15 17.60 17.63
C GLN A 325 -23.06 16.75 18.29
N ALA A 326 -21.78 17.08 18.10
CA ALA A 326 -20.67 16.35 18.71
C ALA A 326 -20.70 16.48 20.26
N ILE A 327 -20.90 17.66 20.78
CA ILE A 327 -21.03 17.91 22.23
C ILE A 327 -22.20 17.11 22.82
N GLN A 328 -23.34 17.10 22.13
CA GLN A 328 -24.54 16.39 22.61
C GLN A 328 -24.27 14.89 22.81
N GLN A 329 -23.48 14.26 21.91
CA GLN A 329 -23.14 12.84 22.01
C GLN A 329 -22.29 12.51 23.23
N VAL A 330 -21.45 13.42 23.70
CA VAL A 330 -20.51 13.19 24.81
C VAL A 330 -20.89 13.84 26.11
N THR A 331 -22.04 14.54 26.16
CA THR A 331 -22.49 15.28 27.34
C THR A 331 -22.66 14.40 28.57
N LEU A 332 -23.27 13.21 28.41
CA LEU A 332 -23.45 12.27 29.53
C LEU A 332 -22.11 11.70 30.00
N LEU A 333 -21.19 11.46 29.10
CA LEU A 333 -19.85 10.98 29.44
C LEU A 333 -19.07 12.04 30.23
N ALA A 334 -19.11 13.30 29.80
CA ALA A 334 -18.46 14.39 30.50
C ALA A 334 -19.08 14.63 31.90
N ALA A 335 -20.42 14.55 32.03
CA ALA A 335 -21.11 14.68 33.31
C ALA A 335 -20.74 13.55 34.27
N ALA A 336 -20.58 12.30 33.80
CA ALA A 336 -20.15 11.19 34.64
C ALA A 336 -18.72 11.37 35.20
N GLU A 337 -17.86 12.04 34.46
CA GLU A 337 -16.48 12.38 34.87
C GLU A 337 -16.40 13.77 35.58
N GLU A 338 -17.52 14.42 35.85
CA GLU A 338 -17.62 15.74 36.53
C GLU A 338 -16.86 16.85 35.77
N LEU A 339 -16.84 16.81 34.42
CA LEU A 339 -16.16 17.77 33.57
C LEU A 339 -17.12 18.85 33.04
N THR A 340 -16.56 20.04 32.80
CA THR A 340 -17.31 21.14 32.19
C THR A 340 -17.00 21.19 30.67
N LEU A 341 -18.02 21.01 29.82
CA LEU A 341 -17.92 21.21 28.38
C LEU A 341 -18.32 22.65 28.02
N THR A 342 -17.44 23.38 27.36
CA THR A 342 -17.67 24.76 26.94
C THR A 342 -17.55 24.93 25.44
N PRO A 343 -18.63 25.27 24.71
CA PRO A 343 -18.51 25.62 23.29
C PRO A 343 -17.96 27.04 23.15
N GLU A 344 -17.00 27.24 22.25
CA GLU A 344 -16.42 28.52 21.86
C GLU A 344 -16.57 28.73 20.35
N VAL A 345 -17.73 29.20 19.96
CA VAL A 345 -18.05 29.44 18.55
C VAL A 345 -18.01 30.94 18.28
N VAL A 346 -17.05 31.37 17.45
CA VAL A 346 -17.09 32.71 16.90
C VAL A 346 -18.26 32.74 15.92
N SER A 347 -19.30 33.49 16.25
CA SER A 347 -20.55 33.63 15.51
C SER A 347 -20.25 33.98 14.01
N ASN A 348 -20.28 33.01 13.15
CA ASN A 348 -20.05 33.16 11.73
C ASN A 348 -21.05 32.29 10.96
N THR A 349 -21.81 32.92 10.07
CA THR A 349 -22.73 32.28 9.13
C THR A 349 -22.00 31.51 8.03
N LEU A 350 -20.73 31.17 8.25
CA LEU A 350 -19.92 30.46 7.25
C LEU A 350 -20.37 29.00 7.13
N GLN A 351 -20.65 28.59 5.91
CA GLN A 351 -20.88 27.19 5.57
C GLN A 351 -19.65 26.65 4.83
N PHE A 352 -19.37 25.37 5.00
CA PHE A 352 -18.28 24.67 4.31
C PHE A 352 -18.77 23.33 3.78
N ALA A 353 -18.10 22.80 2.76
CA ALA A 353 -18.45 21.51 2.19
C ALA A 353 -17.69 20.38 2.92
N GLY A 354 -18.42 19.42 3.49
CA GLY A 354 -17.82 18.31 4.24
C GLY A 354 -18.76 17.12 4.39
N ASP A 355 -18.18 15.98 4.75
CA ASP A 355 -18.90 14.76 5.12
C ASP A 355 -19.25 14.85 6.62
N GLU A 356 -20.54 15.06 6.90
CA GLU A 356 -21.04 15.32 8.24
C GLU A 356 -20.69 14.20 9.23
N ASP A 357 -20.86 12.96 8.83
CA ASP A 357 -20.63 11.80 9.70
C ASP A 357 -19.16 11.65 10.08
N LYS A 358 -18.26 11.79 9.11
CA LYS A 358 -16.81 11.69 9.36
C LYS A 358 -16.29 12.84 10.21
N LEU A 359 -16.74 14.06 9.94
CA LEU A 359 -16.31 15.23 10.71
C LEU A 359 -16.90 15.26 12.12
N ARG A 360 -18.17 14.86 12.29
CA ARG A 360 -18.78 14.71 13.60
C ARG A 360 -18.04 13.66 14.44
N ARG A 361 -17.73 12.50 13.85
CA ARG A 361 -16.94 11.46 14.51
C ARG A 361 -15.52 11.94 14.85
N THR A 362 -14.89 12.75 14.00
CA THR A 362 -13.60 13.40 14.31
C THR A 362 -13.71 14.23 15.57
N LEU A 363 -14.71 15.10 15.67
CA LEU A 363 -14.93 15.89 16.88
C LEU A 363 -15.21 15.03 18.11
N VAL A 364 -16.09 14.04 17.99
CA VAL A 364 -16.41 13.11 19.10
C VAL A 364 -15.16 12.38 19.59
N ASN A 365 -14.29 11.92 18.68
CA ASN A 365 -13.03 11.27 19.07
C ASN A 365 -12.08 12.23 19.79
N LEU A 366 -11.93 13.47 19.29
CA LEU A 366 -11.09 14.47 19.95
C LEU A 366 -11.63 14.87 21.33
N ILE A 367 -12.94 15.10 21.44
CA ILE A 367 -13.59 15.45 22.70
C ILE A 367 -13.54 14.25 23.69
N GLY A 368 -13.76 13.02 23.19
CA GLY A 368 -13.65 11.81 23.99
C GLY A 368 -12.26 11.61 24.59
N ASN A 369 -11.22 11.89 23.81
CA ASN A 369 -9.85 11.89 24.33
C ASN A 369 -9.64 12.98 25.37
N ALA A 370 -10.12 14.20 25.14
CA ALA A 370 -10.05 15.28 26.12
C ALA A 370 -10.74 14.91 27.43
N ILE A 371 -11.95 14.34 27.40
CA ILE A 371 -12.67 13.85 28.58
C ILE A 371 -11.86 12.77 29.31
N LYS A 372 -11.28 11.83 28.58
CA LYS A 372 -10.54 10.69 29.13
C LYS A 372 -9.29 11.13 29.93
N PHE A 373 -8.58 12.15 29.42
CA PHE A 373 -7.30 12.59 29.98
C PHE A 373 -7.37 13.83 30.85
N THR A 374 -8.58 14.39 31.07
CA THR A 374 -8.80 15.51 31.96
C THR A 374 -9.24 15.00 33.33
N PRO A 375 -8.60 15.43 34.43
CA PRO A 375 -9.03 15.10 35.78
C PRO A 375 -10.43 15.67 36.11
N ARG A 376 -11.13 15.04 37.04
CA ARG A 376 -12.43 15.53 37.55
C ARG A 376 -12.39 17.01 37.94
N GLY A 377 -13.42 17.76 37.60
CA GLY A 377 -13.49 19.21 37.80
C GLY A 377 -12.78 20.04 36.73
N GLY A 378 -12.15 19.39 35.75
CA GLY A 378 -11.49 20.07 34.63
C GLY A 378 -12.45 20.60 33.57
N ILE A 379 -11.88 21.28 32.56
CA ILE A 379 -12.62 21.96 31.51
C ILE A 379 -12.18 21.44 30.16
N VAL A 380 -13.15 21.14 29.29
CA VAL A 380 -12.93 20.84 27.88
C VAL A 380 -13.65 21.89 27.05
N THR A 381 -12.91 22.61 26.20
CA THR A 381 -13.42 23.66 25.32
C THR A 381 -13.37 23.19 23.89
N VAL A 382 -14.48 23.30 23.18
CA VAL A 382 -14.60 22.93 21.77
C VAL A 382 -14.97 24.15 20.97
N GLY A 383 -14.18 24.48 19.94
CA GLY A 383 -14.47 25.73 19.24
C GLY A 383 -14.07 25.71 17.75
N VAL A 384 -14.47 26.80 17.10
CA VAL A 384 -14.12 27.09 15.71
C VAL A 384 -13.80 28.57 15.54
N SER A 385 -12.77 28.87 14.75
CA SER A 385 -12.37 30.22 14.35
C SER A 385 -12.00 30.30 12.88
N CYS A 386 -11.77 31.50 12.36
CA CYS A 386 -11.18 31.67 11.03
C CYS A 386 -9.72 31.19 11.08
N GLY A 387 -9.39 30.26 10.20
CA GLY A 387 -8.02 29.77 10.02
C GLY A 387 -7.27 30.52 8.90
N PRO A 388 -6.00 30.17 8.68
CA PRO A 388 -5.20 30.69 7.55
C PRO A 388 -5.77 30.22 6.19
N GLU A 389 -5.39 30.90 5.11
CA GLU A 389 -5.66 30.49 3.72
C GLU A 389 -7.13 30.19 3.39
N ASN A 390 -8.07 31.02 3.89
CA ASN A 390 -9.51 30.83 3.67
C ASN A 390 -10.02 29.47 4.18
N SER A 391 -9.62 29.10 5.39
CA SER A 391 -10.02 27.86 6.07
C SER A 391 -10.76 28.14 7.37
N LEU A 392 -11.48 27.14 7.89
CA LEU A 392 -11.98 27.09 9.25
C LEU A 392 -10.96 26.34 10.11
N LEU A 393 -10.67 26.87 11.30
CA LEU A 393 -9.83 26.24 12.31
C LEU A 393 -10.70 25.74 13.46
N PHE A 394 -10.87 24.45 13.57
CA PHE A 394 -11.51 23.77 14.69
C PHE A 394 -10.49 23.45 15.76
N PHE A 395 -10.88 23.52 17.01
CA PHE A 395 -10.02 23.13 18.14
C PHE A 395 -10.78 22.45 19.26
N VAL A 396 -10.10 21.53 19.94
CA VAL A 396 -10.53 20.90 21.19
C VAL A 396 -9.41 21.10 22.20
N ARG A 397 -9.68 21.87 23.25
CA ARG A 397 -8.73 22.18 24.34
C ARG A 397 -9.15 21.49 25.60
N ASP A 398 -8.22 20.87 26.28
CA ASP A 398 -8.39 20.26 27.59
C ASP A 398 -7.43 20.87 28.64
N THR A 399 -7.80 20.73 29.92
CA THR A 399 -6.95 21.07 31.08
C THR A 399 -6.39 19.80 31.74
N GLY A 400 -6.02 18.83 30.90
CA GLY A 400 -5.57 17.49 31.30
C GLY A 400 -4.09 17.37 31.59
N GLU A 401 -3.61 16.12 31.57
CA GLU A 401 -2.22 15.80 31.90
C GLU A 401 -1.21 16.28 30.87
N GLY A 402 -1.67 16.61 29.66
CA GLY A 402 -0.81 16.97 28.55
C GLY A 402 -0.07 15.77 27.95
N ILE A 403 0.61 16.04 26.83
CA ILE A 403 1.32 15.04 26.01
C ILE A 403 2.80 15.43 25.96
N PRO A 404 3.74 14.51 26.18
CA PRO A 404 5.16 14.74 26.00
C PRO A 404 5.51 15.13 24.56
N ALA A 405 6.49 16.01 24.36
CA ALA A 405 6.83 16.56 23.06
C ALA A 405 7.30 15.49 22.03
N ASP A 406 7.94 14.45 22.52
CA ASP A 406 8.42 13.32 21.71
C ASP A 406 7.30 12.38 21.23
N ALA A 407 6.11 12.48 21.82
CA ALA A 407 4.94 11.70 21.43
C ALA A 407 4.00 12.44 20.45
N LEU A 408 4.10 13.78 20.32
CA LEU A 408 3.14 14.60 19.56
C LEU A 408 3.02 14.19 18.08
N ASP A 409 4.11 13.79 17.44
CA ASP A 409 4.08 13.34 16.05
C ASP A 409 3.51 11.92 15.92
N ARG A 410 3.73 11.07 16.92
CA ARG A 410 3.37 9.66 16.91
C ARG A 410 1.91 9.38 17.28
N ILE A 411 1.24 10.27 18.01
CA ILE A 411 -0.15 10.06 18.46
C ILE A 411 -1.17 9.96 17.30
N PHE A 412 -0.81 10.41 16.09
CA PHE A 412 -1.64 10.30 14.89
C PHE A 412 -1.30 9.08 14.02
N GLU A 413 -0.26 8.32 14.37
CA GLU A 413 0.08 7.07 13.71
C GLU A 413 -0.83 5.94 14.19
N LYS A 414 -0.98 4.88 13.36
CA LYS A 414 -1.75 3.69 13.77
C LYS A 414 -1.17 3.11 15.04
N PHE A 415 -2.04 2.87 16.03
CA PHE A 415 -1.69 2.34 17.35
C PHE A 415 -0.74 3.23 18.15
N GLY A 416 -0.55 4.48 17.76
CA GLY A 416 0.28 5.44 18.49
C GLY A 416 -0.30 5.69 19.90
N GLN A 417 0.43 5.30 20.92
CA GLN A 417 0.07 5.49 22.33
C GLN A 417 1.23 6.13 23.10
N VAL A 418 0.90 6.93 24.11
CA VAL A 418 1.90 7.45 25.04
C VAL A 418 2.14 6.40 26.13
N GLU A 419 3.38 5.94 26.31
CA GLU A 419 3.75 4.82 27.20
C GLU A 419 3.48 5.00 28.71
N ASN A 420 2.87 6.09 29.15
CA ASN A 420 2.56 6.33 30.56
C ASN A 420 1.35 5.51 31.04
N ARG A 421 1.53 4.20 31.25
CA ARG A 421 0.55 3.30 31.86
C ARG A 421 0.49 3.49 33.36
N GLN A 422 -0.34 4.38 33.86
CA GLN A 422 -0.82 4.25 35.24
C GLN A 422 -1.90 3.16 35.26
N ALA A 423 -1.70 2.14 36.11
CA ALA A 423 -2.65 1.04 36.30
C ALA A 423 -4.04 1.59 36.68
N GLY A 424 -5.06 1.30 35.85
CA GLY A 424 -6.46 1.61 36.16
C GLY A 424 -7.19 2.52 35.17
N ARG A 425 -6.56 3.06 34.11
CA ARG A 425 -7.24 3.89 33.11
C ARG A 425 -7.78 3.10 31.91
N LYS A 426 -8.94 3.54 31.39
CA LYS A 426 -9.59 2.98 30.19
C LYS A 426 -8.61 2.95 29.01
N MET A 427 -8.41 1.80 28.43
CA MET A 427 -7.58 1.58 27.24
C MET A 427 -8.03 2.47 26.07
N SER A 428 -7.08 3.07 25.34
CA SER A 428 -7.35 3.73 24.06
C SER A 428 -6.92 2.81 22.91
N THR A 429 -7.64 2.83 21.80
CA THR A 429 -7.38 1.96 20.64
C THR A 429 -6.15 2.37 19.85
N GLY A 430 -5.69 3.63 20.00
CA GLY A 430 -4.66 4.22 19.14
C GLY A 430 -5.11 4.43 17.69
N LEU A 431 -6.37 4.12 17.35
CA LEU A 431 -6.93 4.26 16.00
C LEU A 431 -7.79 5.51 15.83
N GLY A 432 -8.36 6.06 16.92
CA GLY A 432 -9.25 7.22 16.87
C GLY A 432 -8.58 8.47 16.31
N LEU A 433 -7.33 8.77 16.69
CA LEU A 433 -6.57 9.92 16.17
C LEU A 433 -6.09 9.68 14.75
N THR A 434 -5.75 8.45 14.37
CA THR A 434 -5.45 8.06 13.00
C THR A 434 -6.66 8.29 12.08
N PHE A 435 -7.86 7.88 12.52
CA PHE A 435 -9.10 8.18 11.82
C PHE A 435 -9.30 9.70 11.64
N CYS A 436 -9.10 10.50 12.71
CA CYS A 436 -9.20 11.94 12.64
C CYS A 436 -8.26 12.54 11.58
N LYS A 437 -7.01 12.08 11.53
CA LYS A 437 -6.03 12.51 10.55
C LYS A 437 -6.48 12.21 9.14
N LEU A 438 -6.83 10.97 8.85
CA LEU A 438 -7.29 10.56 7.53
C LEU A 438 -8.56 11.29 7.09
N ALA A 439 -9.53 11.47 8.01
CA ALA A 439 -10.76 12.20 7.72
C ALA A 439 -10.49 13.66 7.37
N VAL A 440 -9.66 14.35 8.14
CA VAL A 440 -9.31 15.76 7.89
C VAL A 440 -8.50 15.90 6.59
N GLU A 441 -7.50 15.05 6.35
CA GLU A 441 -6.69 15.05 5.14
C GLU A 441 -7.54 14.76 3.87
N ALA A 442 -8.50 13.84 3.95
CA ALA A 442 -9.44 13.57 2.87
C ALA A 442 -10.31 14.79 2.51
N HIS A 443 -10.56 15.67 3.48
CA HIS A 443 -11.25 16.95 3.26
C HIS A 443 -10.32 18.08 2.76
N GLY A 444 -9.02 17.80 2.57
CA GLY A 444 -8.01 18.78 2.18
C GLY A 444 -7.54 19.67 3.33
N GLY A 445 -7.77 19.25 4.58
CA GLY A 445 -7.34 19.94 5.77
C GLY A 445 -6.04 19.39 6.35
N ARG A 446 -5.66 19.91 7.52
CA ARG A 446 -4.54 19.47 8.33
C ARG A 446 -4.93 19.35 9.78
N ILE A 447 -4.43 18.35 10.51
CA ILE A 447 -4.63 18.14 11.94
C ILE A 447 -3.27 18.14 12.66
N TRP A 448 -3.21 18.72 13.86
CA TRP A 448 -2.05 18.70 14.75
C TRP A 448 -2.46 18.90 16.21
N ALA A 449 -1.52 18.72 17.12
CA ALA A 449 -1.71 18.97 18.54
C ALA A 449 -0.61 19.86 19.10
N GLU A 450 -0.98 20.71 20.08
CA GLU A 450 -0.06 21.48 20.91
C GLU A 450 -0.33 21.12 22.36
N SER A 451 0.69 20.77 23.11
CA SER A 451 0.50 20.30 24.48
C SER A 451 1.69 20.64 25.36
N THR A 452 1.38 20.86 26.64
CA THR A 452 2.39 21.02 27.68
C THR A 452 2.05 20.06 28.82
N PRO A 453 2.98 19.15 29.19
CA PRO A 453 2.76 18.24 30.32
C PRO A 453 2.27 18.95 31.59
N SER A 454 1.26 18.37 32.22
CA SER A 454 0.59 18.87 33.45
C SER A 454 -0.16 20.22 33.30
N VAL A 455 -0.33 20.73 32.08
CA VAL A 455 -1.11 21.93 31.77
C VAL A 455 -2.34 21.62 30.94
N GLY A 456 -2.21 20.72 29.95
CA GLY A 456 -3.27 20.31 29.06
C GLY A 456 -2.81 20.22 27.60
N SER A 457 -3.77 19.92 26.72
CA SER A 457 -3.54 19.79 25.28
C SER A 457 -4.57 20.59 24.50
N VAL A 458 -4.19 20.94 23.27
CA VAL A 458 -5.09 21.53 22.28
C VAL A 458 -4.88 20.78 20.96
N PHE A 459 -5.95 20.14 20.50
CA PHE A 459 -5.98 19.52 19.19
C PHE A 459 -6.61 20.49 18.20
N PHE A 460 -5.95 20.69 17.06
CA PHE A 460 -6.39 21.58 16.01
C PHE A 460 -6.60 20.83 14.71
N PHE A 461 -7.60 21.23 13.95
CA PHE A 461 -7.69 20.85 12.55
C PHE A 461 -8.28 21.95 11.68
N THR A 462 -7.80 22.03 10.43
CA THR A 462 -8.31 23.00 9.45
C THR A 462 -9.19 22.31 8.42
N LEU A 463 -10.19 23.02 7.90
CA LEU A 463 -10.98 22.61 6.74
C LEU A 463 -11.08 23.77 5.76
N PRO A 464 -10.84 23.56 4.45
CA PRO A 464 -10.95 24.62 3.47
C PRO A 464 -12.42 25.12 3.36
N LEU A 465 -12.60 26.42 3.30
CA LEU A 465 -13.88 26.99 2.89
C LEU A 465 -14.04 26.72 1.38
N ALA A 466 -15.23 26.30 0.98
CA ALA A 466 -15.53 26.13 -0.45
C ALA A 466 -15.20 27.44 -1.17
N ALA A 467 -14.41 27.35 -2.25
CA ALA A 467 -14.24 28.49 -3.14
C ALA A 467 -15.62 28.87 -3.70
N SER A 468 -16.01 30.13 -3.49
CA SER A 468 -17.26 30.72 -3.95
C SER A 468 -17.36 30.65 -5.45
#